data_48aea21d56735c624027764495e6dfa9
#
_entry.id   48aea21d56735c624027764495e6dfa9
#
_cell.length_a   1.000
_cell.length_b   1.000
_cell.length_c   1.000
_cell.angle_alpha   90.00
_cell.angle_beta   90.00
_cell.angle_gamma   90.00
#
_symmetry.space_group_name_H-M   'P 1'
#
loop_
_entity.id
_entity.type
_entity.pdbx_description
1 polymer ?
#
loop_
_entity_poly.entity_id
_entity_poly.type
_entity_poly.pdbx_seq_one_letter_code
_entity_poly.pdbx_strand_id
1 'polypeptide(L)'
;MTNKELEIRLINLENAFIQSQKNIVTTVEKADSTVSLKQSISVNEENIKINASDISDNREGLTETFEATLTNSDDVAINRQAIEELFEMITAESEVK
;
A
#
# COMPACT_ATOMS: atom_id res chain seq x y z
N MET A 1 8.35 50.51 48.23
CA MET A 1 9.14 49.77 47.21
C MET A 1 10.18 50.73 46.62
N THR A 2 11.41 50.31 46.61
CA THR A 2 12.50 51.11 45.99
C THR A 2 12.46 51.03 44.47
N ASN A 3 13.13 51.96 43.80
CA ASN A 3 13.27 51.93 42.36
C ASN A 3 14.00 50.67 41.91
N LYS A 4 14.95 50.18 42.68
CA LYS A 4 15.69 48.95 42.39
C LYS A 4 14.79 47.71 42.49
N GLU A 5 13.90 47.65 43.43
CA GLU A 5 12.91 46.59 43.56
C GLU A 5 11.93 46.56 42.42
N LEU A 6 11.47 47.74 41.97
CA LEU A 6 10.63 47.91 40.78
C LEU A 6 11.33 47.42 39.49
N GLU A 7 12.60 47.77 39.34
CA GLU A 7 13.42 47.39 38.21
C GLU A 7 13.57 45.85 38.13
N ILE A 8 13.86 45.22 39.27
CA ILE A 8 13.98 43.74 39.36
C ILE A 8 12.64 43.09 38.98
N ARG A 9 11.53 43.58 39.47
CA ARG A 9 10.20 43.07 39.17
C ARG A 9 9.86 43.22 37.70
N LEU A 10 10.23 44.34 37.10
CA LEU A 10 10.03 44.55 35.65
C LEU A 10 10.83 43.58 34.82
N ILE A 11 12.10 43.38 35.13
CA ILE A 11 12.95 42.40 34.42
C ILE A 11 12.38 41.00 34.53
N ASN A 12 11.92 40.60 35.73
CA ASN A 12 11.32 39.28 35.95
C ASN A 12 10.04 39.11 35.13
N LEU A 13 9.21 40.15 35.03
CA LEU A 13 7.97 40.15 34.25
C LEU A 13 8.27 40.05 32.77
N GLU A 14 9.24 40.80 32.26
CA GLU A 14 9.67 40.73 30.86
C GLU A 14 10.18 39.34 30.50
N ASN A 15 11.00 38.71 31.36
CA ASN A 15 11.50 37.38 31.16
C ASN A 15 10.38 36.32 31.16
N ALA A 16 9.41 36.46 32.05
CA ALA A 16 8.24 35.59 32.10
C ALA A 16 7.38 35.72 30.83
N PHE A 17 7.21 36.93 30.33
CA PHE A 17 6.47 37.21 29.09
C PHE A 17 7.16 36.58 27.86
N ILE A 18 8.47 36.77 27.75
CA ILE A 18 9.26 36.15 26.66
C ILE A 18 9.15 34.63 26.69
N GLN A 19 9.27 34.02 27.87
CA GLN A 19 9.15 32.56 28.03
C GLN A 19 7.74 32.08 27.65
N SER A 20 6.71 32.81 28.06
CA SER A 20 5.32 32.52 27.70
C SER A 20 5.10 32.54 26.18
N GLN A 21 5.64 33.54 25.48
CA GLN A 21 5.58 33.60 24.01
C GLN A 21 6.26 32.42 23.35
N LYS A 22 7.44 32.02 23.81
CA LYS A 22 8.15 30.83 23.32
C LYS A 22 7.33 29.55 23.49
N ASN A 23 6.68 29.39 24.64
CA ASN A 23 5.82 28.24 24.92
C ASN A 23 4.61 28.18 24.01
N ILE A 24 4.00 29.33 23.71
CA ILE A 24 2.88 29.43 22.78
C ILE A 24 3.32 29.00 21.38
N VAL A 25 4.43 29.50 20.87
CA VAL A 25 4.98 29.12 19.55
C VAL A 25 5.23 27.62 19.48
N THR A 26 5.87 27.06 20.48
CA THR A 26 6.14 25.61 20.55
C THR A 26 4.84 24.80 20.54
N THR A 27 3.82 25.26 21.27
CA THR A 27 2.52 24.59 21.32
C THR A 27 1.82 24.61 19.96
N VAL A 28 1.85 25.74 19.27
CA VAL A 28 1.29 25.89 17.93
C VAL A 28 2.00 24.98 16.93
N GLU A 29 3.33 24.94 16.94
CA GLU A 29 4.13 24.06 16.07
C GLU A 29 3.80 22.58 16.29
N LYS A 30 3.63 22.16 17.54
CA LYS A 30 3.21 20.78 17.87
C LYS A 30 1.79 20.48 17.38
N ALA A 31 0.87 21.43 17.52
CA ALA A 31 -0.50 21.30 17.03
C ALA A 31 -0.54 21.13 15.50
N ASP A 32 0.20 21.95 14.76
CA ASP A 32 0.31 21.87 13.30
C ASP A 32 0.90 20.52 12.87
N SER A 33 1.92 20.05 13.55
CA SER A 33 2.54 18.75 13.30
C SER A 33 1.54 17.60 13.54
N THR A 34 0.72 17.69 14.58
CA THR A 34 -0.32 16.70 14.88
C THR A 34 -1.40 16.68 13.80
N VAL A 35 -1.84 17.84 13.30
CA VAL A 35 -2.79 17.93 12.18
C VAL A 35 -2.22 17.28 10.92
N SER A 36 -0.97 17.56 10.59
CA SER A 36 -0.28 16.95 9.44
C SER A 36 -0.19 15.43 9.56
N LEU A 37 0.14 14.91 10.75
CA LEU A 37 0.17 13.47 11.01
C LEU A 37 -1.21 12.83 10.85
N LYS A 38 -2.26 13.46 11.34
CA LYS A 38 -3.65 12.97 11.17
C LYS A 38 -4.04 12.89 9.70
N GLN A 39 -3.66 13.89 8.91
CA GLN A 39 -3.90 13.89 7.47
C GLN A 39 -3.16 12.73 6.77
N SER A 40 -1.91 12.50 7.14
CA SER A 40 -1.11 11.40 6.61
C SER A 40 -1.70 10.04 6.97
N ILE A 41 -2.17 9.88 8.20
CA ILE A 41 -2.85 8.65 8.64
C ILE A 41 -4.11 8.41 7.82
N SER A 42 -4.93 9.43 7.60
CA SER A 42 -6.16 9.32 6.81
C SER A 42 -5.86 8.89 5.36
N VAL A 43 -4.84 9.47 4.74
CA VAL A 43 -4.39 9.08 3.39
C VAL A 43 -3.90 7.63 3.38
N ASN A 44 -3.14 7.23 4.38
CA ASN A 44 -2.64 5.86 4.49
C ASN A 44 -3.78 4.86 4.70
N GLU A 45 -4.78 5.19 5.49
CA GLU A 45 -5.98 4.36 5.67
C GLU A 45 -6.72 4.13 4.35
N GLU A 46 -6.88 5.17 3.54
CA GLU A 46 -7.50 5.06 2.22
C GLU A 46 -6.64 4.21 1.28
N ASN A 47 -5.34 4.42 1.26
CA ASN A 47 -4.43 3.62 0.45
C ASN A 47 -4.44 2.14 0.85
N ILE A 48 -4.57 1.83 2.13
CA ILE A 48 -4.70 0.45 2.62
C ILE A 48 -5.97 -0.19 2.08
N LYS A 49 -7.09 0.52 2.05
CA LYS A 49 -8.35 0.01 1.48
C LYS A 49 -8.23 -0.26 -0.02
N ILE A 50 -7.62 0.67 -0.76
CA ILE A 50 -7.38 0.51 -2.20
C ILE A 50 -6.50 -0.71 -2.45
N ASN A 51 -5.39 -0.82 -1.73
CA ASN A 51 -4.47 -1.94 -1.86
C ASN A 51 -5.14 -3.28 -1.52
N ALA A 52 -6.01 -3.32 -0.52
CA ALA A 52 -6.77 -4.52 -0.18
C ALA A 52 -7.71 -4.94 -1.31
N SER A 53 -8.36 -3.98 -1.96
CA SER A 53 -9.21 -4.23 -3.13
C SER A 53 -8.38 -4.76 -4.31
N ASP A 54 -7.25 -4.12 -4.61
CA ASP A 54 -6.36 -4.52 -5.69
C ASP A 54 -5.78 -5.93 -5.47
N ILE A 55 -5.45 -6.27 -4.23
CA ILE A 55 -4.99 -7.62 -3.86
C ILE A 55 -6.10 -8.65 -4.11
N SER A 56 -7.34 -8.32 -3.77
CA SER A 56 -8.48 -9.20 -4.03
C SER A 56 -8.69 -9.45 -5.52
N ASP A 57 -8.66 -8.39 -6.31
CA ASP A 57 -8.83 -8.46 -7.76
C ASP A 57 -7.68 -9.26 -8.42
N ASN A 58 -6.46 -9.02 -7.96
CA ASN A 58 -5.28 -9.75 -8.44
C ASN A 58 -5.37 -11.25 -8.10
N ARG A 59 -5.88 -11.58 -6.92
CA ARG A 59 -6.09 -12.98 -6.51
C ARG A 59 -7.12 -13.67 -7.39
N GLU A 60 -8.22 -12.99 -7.72
CA GLU A 60 -9.24 -13.49 -8.64
C GLU A 60 -8.64 -13.72 -10.02
N GLY A 61 -7.92 -12.74 -10.58
CA GLY A 61 -7.25 -12.86 -11.87
C GLY A 61 -6.22 -13.99 -11.92
N LEU A 62 -5.48 -14.21 -10.82
CA LEU A 62 -4.54 -15.33 -10.71
C LEU A 62 -5.27 -16.69 -10.71
N THR A 63 -6.41 -16.78 -10.03
CA THR A 63 -7.23 -17.99 -10.02
C THR A 63 -7.75 -18.31 -11.42
N GLU A 64 -8.29 -17.32 -12.12
CA GLU A 64 -8.75 -17.48 -13.51
C GLU A 64 -7.63 -17.91 -14.46
N THR A 65 -6.46 -17.31 -14.32
CA THR A 65 -5.27 -17.66 -15.10
C THR A 65 -4.81 -19.08 -14.81
N PHE A 66 -4.84 -19.50 -13.57
CA PHE A 66 -4.49 -20.85 -13.18
C PHE A 66 -5.47 -21.89 -13.79
N GLU A 67 -6.77 -21.62 -13.70
CA GLU A 67 -7.81 -22.47 -14.29
C GLU A 67 -7.65 -22.58 -15.81
N ALA A 68 -7.39 -21.47 -16.50
CA ALA A 68 -7.12 -21.46 -17.95
C ALA A 68 -5.87 -22.24 -18.29
N THR A 69 -4.84 -22.17 -17.46
CA THR A 69 -3.59 -22.94 -17.64
C THR A 69 -3.84 -24.44 -17.52
N LEU A 70 -4.65 -24.86 -16.54
CA LEU A 70 -5.04 -26.26 -16.39
C LEU A 70 -5.82 -26.75 -17.61
N THR A 71 -6.78 -25.98 -18.10
CA THR A 71 -7.56 -26.30 -19.30
C THR A 71 -6.66 -26.44 -20.53
N ASN A 72 -5.72 -25.51 -20.71
CA ASN A 72 -4.76 -25.58 -21.81
C ASN A 72 -3.87 -26.80 -21.72
N SER A 73 -3.46 -27.18 -20.51
CA SER A 73 -2.66 -28.39 -20.27
C SER A 73 -3.43 -29.65 -20.67
N ASP A 74 -4.72 -29.72 -20.32
CA ASP A 74 -5.58 -30.84 -20.71
C ASP A 74 -5.78 -30.91 -22.21
N ASP A 75 -6.01 -29.76 -22.85
CA ASP A 75 -6.16 -29.66 -24.32
C ASP A 75 -4.89 -30.09 -25.04
N VAL A 76 -3.73 -29.73 -24.53
CA VAL A 76 -2.44 -30.18 -25.07
C VAL A 76 -2.30 -31.70 -24.99
N ALA A 77 -2.70 -32.30 -23.86
CA ALA A 77 -2.66 -33.76 -23.69
C ALA A 77 -3.61 -34.47 -24.66
N ILE A 78 -4.83 -33.95 -24.82
CA ILE A 78 -5.83 -34.46 -25.77
C ILE A 78 -5.30 -34.35 -27.20
N ASN A 79 -4.75 -33.22 -27.58
CA ASN A 79 -4.19 -33.00 -28.91
C ASN A 79 -2.98 -33.92 -29.17
N ARG A 80 -2.15 -34.14 -28.19
CA ARG A 80 -1.02 -35.09 -28.31
C ARG A 80 -1.52 -36.50 -28.58
N GLN A 81 -2.52 -36.94 -27.82
CA GLN A 81 -3.11 -38.27 -28.03
C GLN A 81 -3.72 -38.39 -29.44
N ALA A 82 -4.45 -37.40 -29.88
CA ALA A 82 -5.05 -37.39 -31.24
C ALA A 82 -3.98 -37.46 -32.33
N ILE A 83 -2.86 -36.76 -32.16
CA ILE A 83 -1.72 -36.81 -33.07
C ILE A 83 -1.09 -38.19 -33.11
N GLU A 84 -0.90 -38.80 -31.98
CA GLU A 84 -0.32 -40.17 -31.83
C GLU A 84 -1.25 -41.18 -32.54
N GLU A 85 -2.55 -41.15 -32.28
CA GLU A 85 -3.53 -42.02 -32.93
C GLU A 85 -3.55 -41.83 -34.42
N LEU A 86 -3.52 -40.57 -34.92
CA LEU A 86 -3.46 -40.27 -36.32
C LEU A 86 -2.19 -40.82 -36.98
N PHE A 87 -1.05 -40.66 -36.31
CA PHE A 87 0.22 -41.20 -36.78
C PHE A 87 0.21 -42.70 -36.88
N GLU A 88 -0.36 -43.40 -35.87
CA GLU A 88 -0.53 -44.84 -35.89
C GLU A 88 -1.42 -45.30 -37.06
N MET A 89 -2.51 -44.62 -37.32
CA MET A 89 -3.41 -44.92 -38.46
C MET A 89 -2.69 -44.76 -39.77
N ILE A 90 -1.93 -43.69 -39.97
CA ILE A 90 -1.14 -43.44 -41.17
C ILE A 90 -0.08 -44.54 -41.37
N THR A 91 0.60 -44.94 -40.31
CA THR A 91 1.62 -45.96 -40.34
C THR A 91 1.01 -47.33 -40.68
N ALA A 92 -0.11 -47.69 -40.08
CA ALA A 92 -0.83 -48.92 -40.37
C ALA A 92 -1.30 -48.98 -41.83
N GLU A 93 -1.84 -47.88 -42.34
CA GLU A 93 -2.26 -47.82 -43.74
C GLU A 93 -1.09 -47.92 -44.71
N SER A 94 0.07 -47.33 -44.37
CA SER A 94 1.30 -47.48 -45.17
C SER A 94 1.84 -48.90 -45.18
N GLU A 95 1.72 -49.65 -44.09
CA GLU A 95 2.16 -51.06 -44.01
C GLU A 95 1.28 -52.00 -44.85
N VAL A 96 0.01 -51.68 -45.01
CA VAL A 96 -0.93 -52.47 -45.82
C VAL A 96 -0.67 -52.33 -47.33
N LYS A 97 -0.13 -51.18 -47.69
CA LYS A 97 0.23 -50.91 -49.08
C LYS A 97 1.57 -51.55 -49.42
#